data_ea8faed93340dd2e94fcc2cd9cfd2efa
#
_entry.id   ea8faed93340dd2e94fcc2cd9cfd2efa
#
_cell.length_a   1.000
_cell.length_b   1.000
_cell.length_c   1.000
_cell.angle_alpha   90.00
_cell.angle_beta   90.00
_cell.angle_gamma   90.00
#
_symmetry.space_group_name_H-M   'P 1'
#
loop_
_entity.id
_entity.type
_entity.pdbx_description
1 polymer ?
#
loop_
_entity_poly.entity_id
_entity_poly.type
_entity_poly.pdbx_seq_one_letter_code
_entity_poly.pdbx_strand_id
1 'polypeptide(L)'
;MRININMKSLGIYSGYKKNIIDNSAAMEKIASGKKINSAKDNPLKIEQSENFKMQIRALEMANKNLQDSSSMIQVADSTMGTISEALIRMKELTVQAASETTNEADRNIIQSEIDQLKSYIDDTANNTEFNGNKLLVNGNVTDNSKPKYVEMQIGANVGDSIGIPFFNVSSETLGIDKLDVVNDATKALNSIDEALKDVNGCRAKYGAVQKRLETSIEITSSSSYIYEKSSSDINDADIALEMAEIARTSILMESA
;
A
#
# COMPACT_ATOMS: atom_id res chain seq x y z
N MET A 1 -54.70 32.38 50.78
CA MET A 1 -54.39 31.96 49.39
C MET A 1 -53.26 32.87 48.87
N ARG A 2 -52.13 32.27 48.45
CA ARG A 2 -51.06 33.01 47.78
C ARG A 2 -51.46 33.13 46.32
N ILE A 3 -51.90 34.30 45.88
CA ILE A 3 -52.45 34.54 44.52
C ILE A 3 -51.35 34.81 43.50
N ASN A 4 -50.12 35.13 43.91
CA ASN A 4 -49.05 35.59 43.01
C ASN A 4 -48.05 34.54 42.55
N ILE A 5 -47.94 33.34 43.13
CA ILE A 5 -47.00 32.31 42.66
C ILE A 5 -47.65 30.92 42.86
N ASN A 6 -48.05 30.28 41.75
CA ASN A 6 -48.50 28.90 41.77
C ASN A 6 -47.28 27.99 41.54
N MET A 7 -46.72 27.46 42.64
CA MET A 7 -45.56 26.57 42.63
C MET A 7 -45.79 25.29 41.81
N LYS A 8 -47.02 24.77 41.72
CA LYS A 8 -47.35 23.62 40.88
C LYS A 8 -47.30 23.96 39.41
N SER A 9 -47.83 25.09 38.99
CA SER A 9 -47.75 25.58 37.60
C SER A 9 -46.31 25.86 37.16
N LEU A 10 -45.48 26.40 38.05
CA LEU A 10 -44.05 26.59 37.79
C LEU A 10 -43.30 25.26 37.61
N GLY A 11 -43.66 24.25 38.40
CA GLY A 11 -43.12 22.87 38.25
C GLY A 11 -43.47 22.24 36.89
N ILE A 12 -44.76 22.36 36.48
CA ILE A 12 -45.22 21.85 35.18
C ILE A 12 -44.50 22.55 34.02
N TYR A 13 -44.39 23.88 34.08
CA TYR A 13 -43.68 24.68 33.06
C TYR A 13 -42.19 24.32 32.96
N SER A 14 -41.56 24.07 34.11
CA SER A 14 -40.16 23.61 34.18
C SER A 14 -39.99 22.22 33.51
N GLY A 15 -40.92 21.28 33.79
CA GLY A 15 -40.96 19.95 33.14
C GLY A 15 -41.19 20.06 31.64
N TYR A 16 -42.15 20.87 31.20
CA TYR A 16 -42.41 21.10 29.77
C TYR A 16 -41.20 21.67 29.04
N LYS A 17 -40.52 22.67 29.61
CA LYS A 17 -39.30 23.23 29.04
C LYS A 17 -38.19 22.22 28.93
N LYS A 18 -38.04 21.33 29.92
CA LYS A 18 -37.08 20.24 29.87
C LYS A 18 -37.40 19.25 28.77
N ASN A 19 -38.67 18.86 28.61
CA ASN A 19 -39.07 17.92 27.56
C ASN A 19 -38.85 18.51 26.15
N ILE A 20 -39.03 19.82 25.94
CA ILE A 20 -38.69 20.50 24.67
C ILE A 20 -37.18 20.37 24.38
N ILE A 21 -36.32 20.59 25.38
CA ILE A 21 -34.87 20.49 25.22
C ILE A 21 -34.45 19.06 24.89
N ASP A 22 -34.99 18.09 25.62
CA ASP A 22 -34.69 16.67 25.42
C ASP A 22 -35.18 16.18 24.04
N ASN A 23 -36.39 16.62 23.61
CA ASN A 23 -36.91 16.32 22.28
C ASN A 23 -36.04 16.92 21.15
N SER A 24 -35.64 18.17 21.29
CA SER A 24 -34.76 18.84 20.34
C SER A 24 -33.39 18.16 20.23
N ALA A 25 -32.82 17.73 21.37
CA ALA A 25 -31.57 17.01 21.40
C ALA A 25 -31.67 15.61 20.72
N ALA A 26 -32.77 14.90 20.94
CA ALA A 26 -33.02 13.62 20.29
C ALA A 26 -33.22 13.80 18.77
N MET A 27 -33.94 14.84 18.34
CA MET A 27 -34.07 15.18 16.92
C MET A 27 -32.72 15.51 16.28
N GLU A 28 -31.85 16.26 16.95
CA GLU A 28 -30.51 16.59 16.46
C GLU A 28 -29.66 15.35 16.27
N LYS A 29 -29.72 14.39 17.21
CA LYS A 29 -29.00 13.11 17.08
C LYS A 29 -29.55 12.25 15.94
N ILE A 30 -30.84 12.18 15.74
CA ILE A 30 -31.45 11.47 14.61
C ILE A 30 -31.05 12.13 13.28
N ALA A 31 -31.11 13.45 13.19
CA ALA A 31 -30.77 14.18 11.99
C ALA A 31 -29.28 14.03 11.59
N SER A 32 -28.39 13.94 12.58
CA SER A 32 -26.95 13.76 12.37
C SER A 32 -26.52 12.29 12.28
N GLY A 33 -27.33 11.33 12.77
CA GLY A 33 -26.98 9.94 12.96
C GLY A 33 -25.93 9.71 14.05
N LYS A 34 -25.58 10.76 14.82
CA LYS A 34 -24.50 10.72 15.82
C LYS A 34 -25.05 10.93 17.22
N LYS A 35 -24.51 10.14 18.17
CA LYS A 35 -24.79 10.27 19.59
C LYS A 35 -24.14 11.51 20.19
N ILE A 36 -22.99 11.93 19.63
CA ILE A 36 -22.18 13.06 20.10
C ILE A 36 -22.00 14.03 18.95
N ASN A 37 -22.64 15.19 19.03
CA ASN A 37 -22.61 16.21 17.99
C ASN A 37 -21.67 17.36 18.32
N SER A 38 -21.49 17.65 19.60
CA SER A 38 -20.69 18.79 20.04
C SER A 38 -19.78 18.46 21.23
N ALA A 39 -18.72 19.24 21.39
CA ALA A 39 -17.80 19.11 22.52
C ALA A 39 -18.50 19.29 23.88
N LYS A 40 -19.66 19.93 23.89
CA LYS A 40 -20.50 20.11 25.07
C LYS A 40 -21.09 18.79 25.56
N ASP A 41 -21.37 17.82 24.66
CA ASP A 41 -22.04 16.57 25.01
C ASP A 41 -21.10 15.62 25.76
N ASN A 42 -19.89 15.43 25.23
CA ASN A 42 -18.86 14.66 25.93
C ASN A 42 -17.46 14.96 25.36
N PRO A 43 -16.67 15.85 25.99
CA PRO A 43 -15.38 16.27 25.46
C PRO A 43 -14.37 15.10 25.33
N LEU A 44 -14.37 14.14 26.27
CA LEU A 44 -13.46 13.00 26.23
C LEU A 44 -13.75 12.07 25.04
N LYS A 45 -15.04 11.79 24.80
CA LYS A 45 -15.43 10.92 23.67
C LYS A 45 -15.23 11.57 22.33
N ILE A 46 -15.35 12.90 22.23
CA ILE A 46 -15.01 13.62 20.99
C ILE A 46 -13.53 13.50 20.69
N GLU A 47 -12.66 13.68 21.68
CA GLU A 47 -11.23 13.51 21.51
C GLU A 47 -10.90 12.08 21.01
N GLN A 48 -11.49 11.05 21.62
CA GLN A 48 -11.33 9.67 21.19
C GLN A 48 -11.83 9.45 19.76
N SER A 49 -13.01 10.00 19.40
CA SER A 49 -13.59 9.89 18.06
C SER A 49 -12.70 10.55 17.01
N GLU A 50 -12.17 11.75 17.28
CA GLU A 50 -11.28 12.44 16.34
C GLU A 50 -9.94 11.70 16.20
N ASN A 51 -9.41 11.12 17.28
CA ASN A 51 -8.22 10.27 17.21
C ASN A 51 -8.47 9.03 16.35
N PHE A 52 -9.61 8.36 16.47
CA PHE A 52 -9.94 7.23 15.60
C PHE A 52 -10.10 7.64 14.15
N LYS A 53 -10.78 8.76 13.86
CA LYS A 53 -10.89 9.28 12.49
C LYS A 53 -9.53 9.60 11.87
N MET A 54 -8.62 10.16 12.66
CA MET A 54 -7.25 10.43 12.22
C MET A 54 -6.52 9.12 11.88
N GLN A 55 -6.63 8.10 12.75
CA GLN A 55 -6.04 6.78 12.52
C GLN A 55 -6.63 6.09 11.29
N ILE A 56 -7.95 6.11 11.12
CA ILE A 56 -8.64 5.53 9.95
C ILE A 56 -8.12 6.15 8.66
N ARG A 57 -8.09 7.49 8.56
CA ARG A 57 -7.58 8.18 7.37
C ARG A 57 -6.11 7.89 7.10
N ALA A 58 -5.30 7.79 8.16
CA ALA A 58 -3.89 7.45 8.03
C ALA A 58 -3.70 6.02 7.52
N LEU A 59 -4.49 5.05 8.02
CA LEU A 59 -4.47 3.66 7.57
C LEU A 59 -5.01 3.50 6.14
N GLU A 60 -6.02 4.28 5.74
CA GLU A 60 -6.50 4.31 4.35
C GLU A 60 -5.39 4.77 3.38
N MET A 61 -4.63 5.82 3.75
CA MET A 61 -3.50 6.27 2.95
C MET A 61 -2.36 5.26 2.95
N ALA A 62 -2.08 4.64 4.10
CA ALA A 62 -1.10 3.56 4.20
C ALA A 62 -1.48 2.36 3.31
N ASN A 63 -2.75 2.00 3.25
CA ASN A 63 -3.24 0.94 2.37
C ASN A 63 -3.04 1.29 0.88
N LYS A 64 -3.28 2.54 0.47
CA LYS A 64 -2.95 3.00 -0.89
C LYS A 64 -1.46 2.90 -1.18
N ASN A 65 -0.61 3.35 -0.25
CA ASN A 65 0.84 3.24 -0.39
C ASN A 65 1.30 1.78 -0.54
N LEU A 66 0.68 0.85 0.21
CA LEU A 66 0.95 -0.58 0.11
C LEU A 66 0.56 -1.15 -1.25
N GLN A 67 -0.60 -0.77 -1.79
CA GLN A 67 -1.06 -1.18 -3.13
C GLN A 67 -0.16 -0.62 -4.23
N ASP A 68 0.24 0.64 -4.13
CA ASP A 68 1.18 1.26 -5.07
C ASP A 68 2.55 0.57 -5.03
N SER A 69 3.04 0.25 -3.83
CA SER A 69 4.28 -0.50 -3.63
C SER A 69 4.22 -1.92 -4.22
N SER A 70 3.09 -2.60 -4.03
CA SER A 70 2.84 -3.92 -4.63
C SER A 70 2.84 -3.85 -6.15
N SER A 71 2.17 -2.86 -6.72
CA SER A 71 2.12 -2.63 -8.18
C SER A 71 3.51 -2.32 -8.74
N MET A 72 4.29 -1.51 -8.04
CA MET A 72 5.67 -1.19 -8.42
C MET A 72 6.55 -2.43 -8.47
N ILE A 73 6.47 -3.31 -7.45
CA ILE A 73 7.22 -4.57 -7.43
C ILE A 73 6.77 -5.51 -8.54
N GLN A 74 5.47 -5.58 -8.84
CA GLN A 74 4.95 -6.42 -9.93
C GLN A 74 5.50 -5.97 -11.30
N VAL A 75 5.57 -4.66 -11.55
CA VAL A 75 6.21 -4.13 -12.76
C VAL A 75 7.67 -4.53 -12.84
N ALA A 76 8.42 -4.36 -11.75
CA ALA A 76 9.83 -4.73 -11.70
C ALA A 76 10.06 -6.25 -11.89
N ASP A 77 9.26 -7.11 -11.24
CA ASP A 77 9.38 -8.57 -11.38
C ASP A 77 9.01 -9.04 -12.79
N SER A 78 7.95 -8.47 -13.38
CA SER A 78 7.56 -8.78 -14.76
C SER A 78 8.69 -8.46 -15.75
N THR A 79 9.30 -7.29 -15.61
CA THR A 79 10.45 -6.88 -16.46
C THR A 79 11.67 -7.77 -16.23
N MET A 80 11.97 -8.14 -14.98
CA MET A 80 13.04 -9.11 -14.71
C MET A 80 12.73 -10.49 -15.28
N GLY A 81 11.45 -10.86 -15.42
CA GLY A 81 11.02 -12.04 -16.13
C GLY A 81 11.47 -12.03 -17.60
N THR A 82 11.18 -10.91 -18.30
CA THR A 82 11.60 -10.75 -19.73
C THR A 82 13.12 -10.69 -19.88
N ILE A 83 13.84 -10.10 -18.94
CA ILE A 83 15.31 -10.12 -18.92
C ILE A 83 15.83 -11.55 -18.71
N SER A 84 15.22 -12.34 -17.84
CA SER A 84 15.59 -13.76 -17.66
C SER A 84 15.38 -14.57 -18.95
N GLU A 85 14.30 -14.32 -19.71
CA GLU A 85 14.06 -14.98 -20.98
C GLU A 85 15.13 -14.60 -22.02
N ALA A 86 15.53 -13.32 -22.09
CA ALA A 86 16.61 -12.85 -22.93
C ALA A 86 17.95 -13.52 -22.56
N LEU A 87 18.27 -13.65 -21.27
CA LEU A 87 19.47 -14.34 -20.80
C LEU A 87 19.44 -15.83 -21.13
N ILE A 88 18.29 -16.49 -21.03
CA ILE A 88 18.13 -17.88 -21.45
C ILE A 88 18.40 -18.01 -22.96
N ARG A 89 17.89 -17.10 -23.78
CA ARG A 89 18.16 -17.08 -25.23
C ARG A 89 19.64 -16.87 -25.52
N MET A 90 20.30 -15.96 -24.79
CA MET A 90 21.76 -15.76 -24.89
C MET A 90 22.52 -17.04 -24.52
N LYS A 91 22.07 -17.78 -23.51
CA LYS A 91 22.66 -19.05 -23.12
C LYS A 91 22.54 -20.09 -24.23
N GLU A 92 21.36 -20.23 -24.86
CA GLU A 92 21.14 -21.15 -25.98
C GLU A 92 22.10 -20.84 -27.15
N LEU A 93 22.22 -19.57 -27.53
CA LEU A 93 23.13 -19.11 -28.57
C LEU A 93 24.60 -19.40 -28.22
N THR A 94 24.97 -19.17 -26.96
CA THR A 94 26.33 -19.42 -26.49
C THR A 94 26.67 -20.92 -26.51
N VAL A 95 25.73 -21.81 -26.14
CA VAL A 95 25.90 -23.27 -26.25
C VAL A 95 26.05 -23.70 -27.72
N GLN A 96 25.27 -23.07 -28.63
CA GLN A 96 25.41 -23.34 -30.06
C GLN A 96 26.78 -22.91 -30.58
N ALA A 97 27.28 -21.75 -30.16
CA ALA A 97 28.61 -21.25 -30.57
C ALA A 97 29.75 -22.07 -29.96
N ALA A 98 29.55 -22.65 -28.77
CA ALA A 98 30.55 -23.53 -28.12
C ALA A 98 30.76 -24.89 -28.83
N SER A 99 29.84 -25.24 -29.75
CA SER A 99 30.02 -26.47 -30.54
C SER A 99 31.20 -26.37 -31.51
N GLU A 100 32.04 -27.40 -31.57
CA GLU A 100 33.15 -27.46 -32.53
C GLU A 100 32.68 -27.54 -34.00
N THR A 101 31.41 -27.85 -34.24
CA THR A 101 30.81 -27.91 -35.58
C THR A 101 30.49 -26.53 -36.14
N THR A 102 30.51 -25.48 -35.31
CA THR A 102 30.21 -24.08 -35.67
C THR A 102 31.46 -23.39 -36.20
N ASN A 103 31.43 -22.88 -37.40
CA ASN A 103 32.57 -22.18 -38.01
C ASN A 103 32.69 -20.74 -37.42
N GLU A 104 33.82 -20.07 -37.69
CA GLU A 104 34.09 -18.72 -37.17
C GLU A 104 33.10 -17.66 -37.71
N ALA A 105 32.66 -17.80 -38.96
CA ALA A 105 31.68 -16.89 -39.55
C ALA A 105 30.32 -17.00 -38.84
N ASP A 106 29.87 -18.21 -38.51
CA ASP A 106 28.63 -18.46 -37.79
C ASP A 106 28.74 -17.95 -36.32
N ARG A 107 29.90 -18.12 -35.67
CA ARG A 107 30.14 -17.56 -34.33
C ARG A 107 30.05 -16.02 -34.34
N ASN A 108 30.53 -15.36 -35.36
CA ASN A 108 30.41 -13.89 -35.51
C ASN A 108 28.95 -13.46 -35.69
N ILE A 109 28.12 -14.25 -36.39
CA ILE A 109 26.68 -13.98 -36.49
C ILE A 109 26.01 -14.14 -35.12
N ILE A 110 26.33 -15.22 -34.39
CA ILE A 110 25.81 -15.45 -33.03
C ILE A 110 26.24 -14.33 -32.08
N GLN A 111 27.50 -13.85 -32.19
CA GLN A 111 27.96 -12.71 -31.39
C GLN A 111 27.12 -11.47 -31.64
N SER A 112 26.77 -11.20 -32.92
CA SER A 112 25.94 -10.06 -33.27
C SER A 112 24.51 -10.18 -32.70
N GLU A 113 23.92 -11.39 -32.62
CA GLU A 113 22.62 -11.64 -31.98
C GLU A 113 22.71 -11.43 -30.45
N ILE A 114 23.79 -11.91 -29.82
CA ILE A 114 24.04 -11.69 -28.41
C ILE A 114 24.19 -10.20 -28.07
N ASP A 115 24.89 -9.44 -28.91
CA ASP A 115 25.05 -7.99 -28.72
C ASP A 115 23.72 -7.25 -28.84
N GLN A 116 22.82 -7.69 -29.71
CA GLN A 116 21.44 -7.15 -29.79
C GLN A 116 20.63 -7.51 -28.54
N LEU A 117 20.74 -8.75 -28.04
CA LEU A 117 20.07 -9.14 -26.79
C LEU A 117 20.60 -8.36 -25.58
N LYS A 118 21.90 -8.06 -25.54
CA LYS A 118 22.49 -7.16 -24.52
C LYS A 118 21.85 -5.77 -24.56
N SER A 119 21.81 -5.18 -25.75
CA SER A 119 21.16 -3.86 -25.94
C SER A 119 19.69 -3.91 -25.52
N TYR A 120 18.98 -4.98 -25.85
CA TYR A 120 17.60 -5.19 -25.43
C TYR A 120 17.44 -5.25 -23.91
N ILE A 121 18.36 -5.92 -23.21
CA ILE A 121 18.36 -5.98 -21.73
C ILE A 121 18.57 -4.57 -21.16
N ASP A 122 19.56 -3.83 -21.66
CA ASP A 122 19.83 -2.48 -21.20
C ASP A 122 18.67 -1.51 -21.48
N ASP A 123 18.09 -1.56 -22.66
CA ASP A 123 16.93 -0.75 -23.02
C ASP A 123 15.72 -1.09 -22.14
N THR A 124 15.47 -2.38 -21.91
CA THR A 124 14.37 -2.85 -21.06
C THR A 124 14.57 -2.41 -19.62
N ALA A 125 15.77 -2.56 -19.08
CA ALA A 125 16.11 -2.12 -17.72
C ALA A 125 15.99 -0.58 -17.59
N ASN A 126 16.48 0.18 -18.59
CA ASN A 126 16.43 1.64 -18.60
C ASN A 126 15.01 2.20 -18.77
N ASN A 127 14.15 1.52 -19.51
CA ASN A 127 12.79 1.98 -19.79
C ASN A 127 11.80 1.54 -18.70
N THR A 128 12.20 0.67 -17.78
CA THR A 128 11.34 0.24 -16.66
C THR A 128 11.28 1.33 -15.62
N GLU A 129 10.14 2.01 -15.59
CA GLU A 129 9.87 3.06 -14.61
C GLU A 129 8.46 2.92 -14.03
N PHE A 130 8.29 3.44 -12.83
CA PHE A 130 7.02 3.56 -12.16
C PHE A 130 6.88 4.98 -11.61
N ASN A 131 5.87 5.71 -12.08
CA ASN A 131 5.64 7.11 -11.71
C ASN A 131 6.89 8.00 -11.88
N GLY A 132 7.66 7.81 -12.99
CA GLY A 132 8.87 8.56 -13.30
C GLY A 132 10.12 8.11 -12.51
N ASN A 133 10.01 7.11 -11.65
CA ASN A 133 11.16 6.54 -10.93
C ASN A 133 11.66 5.29 -11.66
N LYS A 134 12.94 5.25 -12.02
CA LYS A 134 13.60 4.07 -12.57
C LYS A 134 13.68 2.97 -11.51
N LEU A 135 13.26 1.74 -11.87
CA LEU A 135 13.21 0.63 -10.93
C LEU A 135 14.44 -0.27 -11.00
N LEU A 136 14.96 -0.52 -12.21
CA LEU A 136 15.98 -1.53 -12.50
C LEU A 136 17.35 -0.95 -12.87
N VAL A 137 17.45 0.38 -13.01
CA VAL A 137 18.72 1.07 -13.24
C VAL A 137 18.87 2.16 -12.20
N ASN A 138 19.60 1.86 -11.15
CA ASN A 138 19.91 2.84 -10.11
C ASN A 138 21.43 3.03 -10.06
N GLY A 139 21.93 4.18 -10.56
CA GLY A 139 23.36 4.47 -10.64
C GLY A 139 24.14 4.43 -9.31
N ASN A 140 23.43 4.28 -8.19
CA ASN A 140 24.03 4.10 -6.87
C ASN A 140 24.20 2.64 -6.45
N VAL A 141 23.73 1.68 -7.27
CA VAL A 141 23.86 0.24 -6.99
C VAL A 141 24.81 -0.36 -8.03
N THR A 142 26.04 -0.62 -7.60
CA THR A 142 27.07 -1.28 -8.39
C THR A 142 27.14 -2.79 -8.10
N ASP A 143 26.48 -3.24 -7.05
CA ASP A 143 26.47 -4.63 -6.61
C ASP A 143 25.07 -4.98 -6.05
N ASN A 144 24.42 -5.96 -6.68
CA ASN A 144 23.08 -6.45 -6.27
C ASN A 144 23.08 -7.20 -4.93
N SER A 145 24.27 -7.52 -4.40
CA SER A 145 24.41 -8.05 -3.04
C SER A 145 24.06 -7.01 -1.98
N LYS A 146 24.20 -5.71 -2.30
CA LYS A 146 23.90 -4.58 -1.42
C LYS A 146 22.87 -3.63 -2.05
N PRO A 147 21.60 -4.04 -2.14
CA PRO A 147 20.57 -3.22 -2.75
C PRO A 147 20.36 -1.92 -1.97
N LYS A 148 19.96 -0.87 -2.67
CA LYS A 148 19.48 0.34 -2.04
C LYS A 148 18.03 0.12 -1.59
N TYR A 149 17.75 0.34 -0.31
CA TYR A 149 16.40 0.27 0.21
C TYR A 149 15.70 1.62 0.09
N VAL A 150 14.48 1.61 -0.42
CA VAL A 150 13.57 2.76 -0.39
C VAL A 150 12.49 2.45 0.63
N GLU A 151 12.38 3.30 1.64
CA GLU A 151 11.41 3.12 2.70
C GLU A 151 10.04 3.64 2.26
N MET A 152 9.05 2.77 2.35
CA MET A 152 7.65 3.08 2.09
C MET A 152 6.88 3.07 3.40
N GLN A 153 6.16 4.15 3.68
CA GLN A 153 5.31 4.25 4.87
C GLN A 153 4.07 3.37 4.72
N ILE A 154 3.92 2.39 5.60
CA ILE A 154 2.88 1.36 5.56
C ILE A 154 1.89 1.43 6.73
N GLY A 155 2.10 2.35 7.66
CA GLY A 155 1.26 2.51 8.84
C GLY A 155 1.05 3.96 9.22
N ALA A 156 0.22 4.17 10.25
CA ALA A 156 -0.16 5.49 10.73
C ALA A 156 0.90 6.15 11.62
N ASN A 157 1.84 5.37 12.18
CA ASN A 157 2.80 5.86 13.15
C ASN A 157 4.19 6.05 12.54
N VAL A 158 5.00 6.85 13.20
CA VAL A 158 6.40 7.04 12.83
C VAL A 158 7.17 5.74 13.04
N GLY A 159 7.86 5.27 12.01
CA GLY A 159 8.60 4.01 12.02
C GLY A 159 7.85 2.82 11.43
N ASP A 160 6.58 2.96 11.10
CA ASP A 160 5.81 1.94 10.37
C ASP A 160 6.18 1.97 8.88
N SER A 161 7.42 1.61 8.54
CA SER A 161 7.93 1.58 7.17
C SER A 161 8.40 0.19 6.76
N ILE A 162 8.37 -0.08 5.45
CA ILE A 162 8.97 -1.26 4.84
C ILE A 162 9.99 -0.84 3.80
N GLY A 163 11.19 -1.39 3.90
CA GLY A 163 12.24 -1.18 2.92
C GLY A 163 12.04 -2.07 1.71
N ILE A 164 11.90 -1.45 0.53
CA ILE A 164 11.85 -2.15 -0.76
C ILE A 164 13.26 -2.09 -1.36
N PRO A 165 13.89 -3.25 -1.66
CA PRO A 165 15.21 -3.27 -2.28
C PRO A 165 15.10 -2.86 -3.75
N PHE A 166 15.97 -1.95 -4.18
CA PHE A 166 16.16 -1.60 -5.58
C PHE A 166 17.44 -2.24 -6.08
N PHE A 167 17.35 -2.91 -7.23
CA PHE A 167 18.47 -3.60 -7.87
C PHE A 167 18.87 -2.87 -9.15
N ASN A 168 20.11 -3.12 -9.60
CA ASN A 168 20.58 -2.69 -10.91
C ASN A 168 20.76 -3.93 -11.79
N VAL A 169 20.01 -4.01 -12.87
CA VAL A 169 20.01 -5.16 -13.80
C VAL A 169 20.53 -4.75 -15.18
N SER A 170 21.49 -3.80 -15.22
CA SER A 170 22.19 -3.43 -16.46
C SER A 170 23.20 -4.51 -16.86
N SER A 171 23.52 -4.58 -18.13
CA SER A 171 24.52 -5.50 -18.69
C SER A 171 25.88 -5.42 -17.99
N GLU A 172 26.28 -4.20 -17.58
CA GLU A 172 27.50 -3.93 -16.84
C GLU A 172 27.47 -4.58 -15.44
N THR A 173 26.37 -4.40 -14.70
CA THR A 173 26.22 -4.95 -13.32
C THR A 173 26.08 -6.46 -13.33
N LEU A 174 25.46 -7.02 -14.36
CA LEU A 174 25.34 -8.47 -14.55
C LEU A 174 26.62 -9.13 -15.07
N GLY A 175 27.66 -8.35 -15.40
CA GLY A 175 28.94 -8.86 -15.91
C GLY A 175 28.86 -9.44 -17.32
N ILE A 176 27.82 -9.11 -18.08
CA ILE A 176 27.62 -9.57 -19.45
C ILE A 176 28.06 -8.57 -20.52
N ASP A 177 28.58 -7.39 -20.11
CA ASP A 177 29.01 -6.35 -21.04
C ASP A 177 30.11 -6.81 -22.00
N LYS A 178 31.08 -7.57 -21.50
CA LYS A 178 32.27 -8.02 -22.22
C LYS A 178 32.20 -9.48 -22.66
N LEU A 179 31.00 -9.96 -23.01
CA LEU A 179 30.84 -11.33 -23.53
C LEU A 179 31.45 -11.47 -24.92
N ASP A 180 32.39 -12.40 -25.07
CA ASP A 180 33.01 -12.77 -26.33
C ASP A 180 32.83 -14.29 -26.51
N VAL A 181 31.90 -14.63 -27.39
CA VAL A 181 31.55 -16.04 -27.67
C VAL A 181 32.44 -16.61 -28.78
N VAL A 182 33.12 -15.75 -29.54
CA VAL A 182 34.00 -16.14 -30.64
C VAL A 182 35.30 -16.73 -30.09
N ASN A 183 35.89 -16.05 -29.07
CA ASN A 183 37.18 -16.43 -28.51
C ASN A 183 37.04 -17.38 -27.30
N ASP A 184 36.02 -17.19 -26.43
CA ASP A 184 35.87 -18.00 -25.20
C ASP A 184 34.38 -18.21 -24.84
N ALA A 185 33.74 -19.11 -25.56
CA ALA A 185 32.33 -19.46 -25.32
C ALA A 185 32.10 -20.04 -23.92
N THR A 186 33.11 -20.69 -23.32
CA THR A 186 32.99 -21.28 -21.98
C THR A 186 32.91 -20.20 -20.88
N LYS A 187 33.72 -19.15 -21.00
CA LYS A 187 33.64 -18.02 -20.08
C LYS A 187 32.31 -17.29 -20.25
N ALA A 188 31.89 -17.06 -21.51
CA ALA A 188 30.61 -16.44 -21.80
C ALA A 188 29.43 -17.21 -21.16
N LEU A 189 29.46 -18.55 -21.24
CA LEU A 189 28.45 -19.39 -20.60
C LEU A 189 28.41 -19.22 -19.08
N ASN A 190 29.58 -19.20 -18.41
CA ASN A 190 29.66 -19.00 -16.97
C ASN A 190 29.14 -17.62 -16.56
N SER A 191 29.48 -16.56 -17.29
CA SER A 191 28.99 -15.21 -17.01
C SER A 191 27.47 -15.10 -17.16
N ILE A 192 26.89 -15.75 -18.17
CA ILE A 192 25.42 -15.79 -18.36
C ILE A 192 24.76 -16.59 -17.22
N ASP A 193 25.36 -17.68 -16.75
CA ASP A 193 24.82 -18.46 -15.64
C ASP A 193 24.87 -17.68 -14.32
N GLU A 194 25.92 -16.92 -14.08
CA GLU A 194 25.99 -15.99 -12.94
C GLU A 194 24.94 -14.89 -13.04
N ALA A 195 24.78 -14.26 -14.21
CA ALA A 195 23.76 -13.26 -14.45
C ALA A 195 22.33 -13.81 -14.22
N LEU A 196 22.03 -14.99 -14.72
CA LEU A 196 20.75 -15.68 -14.47
C LEU A 196 20.51 -15.95 -12.98
N LYS A 197 21.55 -16.37 -12.26
CA LYS A 197 21.47 -16.59 -10.81
C LYS A 197 21.20 -15.28 -10.07
N ASP A 198 21.83 -14.19 -10.46
CA ASP A 198 21.65 -12.88 -9.85
C ASP A 198 20.24 -12.32 -10.11
N VAL A 199 19.76 -12.36 -11.35
CA VAL A 199 18.41 -11.93 -11.69
C VAL A 199 17.35 -12.76 -10.93
N ASN A 200 17.49 -14.08 -10.90
CA ASN A 200 16.59 -14.95 -10.14
C ASN A 200 16.67 -14.70 -8.62
N GLY A 201 17.86 -14.38 -8.11
CA GLY A 201 18.06 -13.96 -6.72
C GLY A 201 17.34 -12.65 -6.38
N CYS A 202 17.37 -11.68 -7.29
CA CYS A 202 16.64 -10.42 -7.16
C CYS A 202 15.11 -10.66 -7.20
N ARG A 203 14.63 -11.48 -8.12
CA ARG A 203 13.22 -11.87 -8.22
C ARG A 203 12.73 -12.58 -6.96
N ALA A 204 13.53 -13.48 -6.41
CA ALA A 204 13.19 -14.16 -5.14
C ALA A 204 13.05 -13.16 -3.97
N LYS A 205 13.92 -12.13 -3.91
CA LYS A 205 13.81 -11.07 -2.90
C LYS A 205 12.55 -10.23 -3.12
N TYR A 206 12.19 -9.88 -4.36
CA TYR A 206 10.94 -9.18 -4.67
C TYR A 206 9.71 -10.00 -4.29
N GLY A 207 9.70 -11.30 -4.60
CA GLY A 207 8.60 -12.19 -4.19
C GLY A 207 8.42 -12.25 -2.67
N ALA A 208 9.53 -12.27 -1.91
CA ALA A 208 9.47 -12.24 -0.45
C ALA A 208 8.90 -10.89 0.08
N VAL A 209 9.30 -9.76 -0.53
CA VAL A 209 8.77 -8.44 -0.16
C VAL A 209 7.29 -8.31 -0.56
N GLN A 210 6.90 -8.80 -1.74
CA GLN A 210 5.51 -8.83 -2.18
C GLN A 210 4.61 -9.58 -1.20
N LYS A 211 5.07 -10.75 -0.72
CA LYS A 211 4.30 -11.50 0.30
C LYS A 211 4.15 -10.75 1.61
N ARG A 212 5.18 -10.02 2.03
CA ARG A 212 5.11 -9.14 3.20
C ARG A 212 4.12 -7.99 2.99
N LEU A 213 4.11 -7.37 1.80
CA LEU A 213 3.16 -6.30 1.45
C LEU A 213 1.73 -6.81 1.45
N GLU A 214 1.45 -7.97 0.86
CA GLU A 214 0.13 -8.61 0.89
C GLU A 214 -0.37 -8.81 2.33
N THR A 215 0.47 -9.39 3.20
CA THR A 215 0.14 -9.56 4.62
C THR A 215 -0.09 -8.21 5.32
N SER A 216 0.71 -7.19 4.98
CA SER A 216 0.54 -5.84 5.55
C SER A 216 -0.76 -5.19 5.09
N ILE A 217 -1.20 -5.40 3.85
CA ILE A 217 -2.49 -4.95 3.33
C ILE A 217 -3.64 -5.57 4.14
N GLU A 218 -3.59 -6.88 4.39
CA GLU A 218 -4.61 -7.58 5.19
C GLU A 218 -4.66 -7.04 6.63
N ILE A 219 -3.51 -6.85 7.27
CA ILE A 219 -3.41 -6.31 8.63
C ILE A 219 -3.94 -4.88 8.68
N THR A 220 -3.53 -4.02 7.75
CA THR A 220 -3.94 -2.61 7.69
C THR A 220 -5.44 -2.49 7.45
N SER A 221 -6.00 -3.30 6.54
CA SER A 221 -7.45 -3.34 6.27
C SER A 221 -8.24 -3.84 7.49
N SER A 222 -7.76 -4.88 8.17
CA SER A 222 -8.38 -5.38 9.40
C SER A 222 -8.31 -4.35 10.53
N SER A 223 -7.19 -3.66 10.66
CA SER A 223 -7.02 -2.60 11.66
C SER A 223 -7.95 -1.42 11.38
N SER A 224 -8.07 -0.99 10.11
CA SER A 224 -9.01 0.06 9.72
C SER A 224 -10.45 -0.29 10.09
N TYR A 225 -10.88 -1.52 9.79
CA TYR A 225 -12.21 -2.01 10.16
C TYR A 225 -12.45 -2.00 11.68
N ILE A 226 -11.45 -2.39 12.48
CA ILE A 226 -11.56 -2.37 13.95
C ILE A 226 -11.69 -0.93 14.47
N TYR A 227 -10.92 0.00 13.91
CA TYR A 227 -11.02 1.42 14.29
C TYR A 227 -12.36 2.03 13.85
N GLU A 228 -12.85 1.71 12.64
CA GLU A 228 -14.17 2.13 12.18
C GLU A 228 -15.27 1.62 13.11
N LYS A 229 -15.25 0.34 13.46
CA LYS A 229 -16.20 -0.25 14.40
C LYS A 229 -16.13 0.43 15.76
N SER A 230 -14.93 0.66 16.29
CA SER A 230 -14.75 1.34 17.58
C SER A 230 -15.23 2.79 17.54
N SER A 231 -15.04 3.46 16.40
CA SER A 231 -15.54 4.83 16.16
C SER A 231 -17.07 4.85 16.08
N SER A 232 -17.67 3.86 15.41
CA SER A 232 -19.13 3.68 15.33
C SER A 232 -19.73 3.45 16.72
N ASP A 233 -19.17 2.54 17.51
CA ASP A 233 -19.63 2.25 18.88
C ASP A 233 -19.64 3.49 19.78
N ILE A 234 -18.73 4.43 19.55
CA ILE A 234 -18.64 5.68 20.34
C ILE A 234 -19.56 6.76 19.81
N ASN A 235 -19.66 6.89 18.49
CA ASN A 235 -20.19 8.09 17.84
C ASN A 235 -21.59 7.90 17.26
N ASP A 236 -21.98 6.67 16.87
CA ASP A 236 -23.24 6.45 16.19
C ASP A 236 -24.43 6.40 17.16
N ALA A 237 -25.55 6.97 16.74
CA ALA A 237 -26.78 6.98 17.52
C ALA A 237 -27.62 5.72 17.21
N ASP A 238 -28.17 5.11 18.25
CA ASP A 238 -29.23 4.11 18.09
C ASP A 238 -30.54 4.83 17.75
N ILE A 239 -30.88 4.81 16.47
CA ILE A 239 -32.07 5.50 15.95
C ILE A 239 -33.37 5.00 16.63
N ALA A 240 -33.46 3.69 16.96
CA ALA A 240 -34.65 3.14 17.61
C ALA A 240 -34.83 3.71 19.02
N LEU A 241 -33.74 3.86 19.75
CA LEU A 241 -33.75 4.42 21.11
C LEU A 241 -34.07 5.92 21.07
N GLU A 242 -33.46 6.69 20.18
CA GLU A 242 -33.72 8.14 20.05
C GLU A 242 -35.16 8.40 19.54
N MET A 243 -35.72 7.57 18.65
CA MET A 243 -37.13 7.65 18.24
C MET A 243 -38.10 7.37 19.39
N ALA A 244 -37.80 6.39 20.25
CA ALA A 244 -38.58 6.11 21.44
C ALA A 244 -38.55 7.31 22.43
N GLU A 245 -37.41 7.98 22.54
CA GLU A 245 -37.26 9.19 23.36
C GLU A 245 -38.07 10.37 22.80
N ILE A 246 -38.08 10.57 21.49
CA ILE A 246 -38.94 11.58 20.83
C ILE A 246 -40.42 11.26 21.09
N ALA A 247 -40.87 10.03 20.91
CA ALA A 247 -42.24 9.65 21.16
C ALA A 247 -42.64 9.90 22.64
N ARG A 248 -41.76 9.52 23.58
CA ARG A 248 -41.98 9.75 25.01
C ARG A 248 -42.08 11.24 25.35
N THR A 249 -41.15 12.06 24.85
CA THR A 249 -41.15 13.50 25.13
C THR A 249 -42.31 14.22 24.47
N SER A 250 -42.74 13.80 23.26
CA SER A 250 -43.93 14.34 22.59
C SER A 250 -45.19 14.07 23.37
N ILE A 251 -45.42 12.83 23.88
CA ILE A 251 -46.57 12.51 24.72
C ILE A 251 -46.56 13.34 26.01
N LEU A 252 -45.38 13.51 26.63
CA LEU A 252 -45.25 14.30 27.86
C LEU A 252 -45.52 15.79 27.60
N MET A 253 -45.19 16.35 26.42
CA MET A 253 -45.49 17.71 26.05
C MET A 253 -46.99 17.91 25.76
N GLU A 254 -47.68 16.95 25.17
CA GLU A 254 -49.13 16.98 24.93
C GLU A 254 -49.93 16.84 26.23
N SER A 255 -49.38 16.15 27.24
CA SER A 255 -50.04 15.90 28.53
C SER A 255 -49.80 16.99 29.58
N ALA A 256 -48.90 17.96 29.35
CA ALA A 256 -48.51 19.03 30.28
C ALA A 256 -49.24 20.32 30.01
#